data_427850db9cc216f754528ffbe9a98316
#
_entry.id   427850db9cc216f754528ffbe9a98316
#
_cell.length_a   1.000
_cell.length_b   1.000
_cell.length_c   1.000
_cell.angle_alpha   90.00
_cell.angle_beta   90.00
_cell.angle_gamma   90.00
#
_symmetry.space_group_name_H-M   'P 1'
#
loop_
_entity.id
_entity.type
_entity.pdbx_description
1 polymer ?
#
loop_
_entity_poly.entity_id
_entity_poly.type
_entity_poly.pdbx_seq_one_letter_code
_entity_poly.pdbx_strand_id
1 'polypeptide(L)'
;MAENEIIKINSEKLNRMQVLGRGACSVVYKYGDNQVIKVLNESGMKLHNEEQFEQLLRINNDICVLPQNKVEIDGKFQGYTMEFVDGQQLQEKIGKIDLDTLISAIKKAEQDIRNLAQDKVFFQDLNQGGIMWDEKSDRIKIIDTDFFEVNQDFEEEECFNANMTSFNTMLEMELGIMSGQAKGLAEYLHTNPQFSNAYREYILGSLMGKESSVVDLIQIAREVIENEFGVIPQNLAEMRELVGEQEIEISDVTDTPTFLPPDQQVGTPILGKQVLEEMSDTQLTDETENEMASQELELQQQSSVEQER
;
A
#
# COMPACT_ATOMS: atom_id res chain seq x y z
N MET A 1 14.24 26.03 3.83
CA MET A 1 13.03 25.56 3.11
C MET A 1 12.95 26.41 1.86
N ALA A 2 12.91 25.82 0.66
CA ALA A 2 12.62 26.57 -0.56
C ALA A 2 11.16 27.05 -0.47
N GLU A 3 10.91 28.32 -0.80
CA GLU A 3 9.54 28.79 -0.97
C GLU A 3 8.91 28.01 -2.12
N ASN A 4 7.74 27.39 -1.88
CA ASN A 4 7.02 26.66 -2.92
C ASN A 4 6.62 27.66 -4.02
N GLU A 5 7.11 27.44 -5.22
CA GLU A 5 6.90 28.30 -6.35
C GLU A 5 5.48 28.08 -6.94
N ILE A 6 4.83 29.16 -7.40
CA ILE A 6 3.57 29.04 -8.14
C ILE A 6 3.90 28.90 -9.62
N ILE A 7 3.63 27.74 -10.20
CA ILE A 7 3.80 27.49 -11.63
C ILE A 7 2.59 28.06 -12.39
N LYS A 8 2.83 29.04 -13.24
CA LYS A 8 1.77 29.69 -14.05
C LYS A 8 1.80 29.16 -15.47
N ILE A 9 0.70 28.61 -15.93
CA ILE A 9 0.52 28.17 -17.31
C ILE A 9 -0.82 28.67 -17.84
N ASN A 10 -0.96 28.69 -19.15
CA ASN A 10 -2.24 28.97 -19.79
C ASN A 10 -2.83 27.69 -20.40
N SER A 11 -4.14 27.69 -20.65
CA SER A 11 -4.86 26.55 -21.23
C SER A 11 -4.29 26.14 -22.61
N GLU A 12 -3.78 27.08 -23.41
CA GLU A 12 -3.17 26.77 -24.71
C GLU A 12 -1.89 25.92 -24.54
N LYS A 13 -1.03 26.26 -23.58
CA LYS A 13 0.18 25.49 -23.25
C LYS A 13 -0.20 24.10 -22.71
N LEU A 14 -1.19 24.04 -21.80
CA LEU A 14 -1.66 22.78 -21.22
C LEU A 14 -2.16 21.81 -22.31
N ASN A 15 -2.97 22.31 -23.26
CA ASN A 15 -3.53 21.52 -24.33
C ASN A 15 -2.48 20.93 -25.29
N ARG A 16 -1.25 21.44 -25.28
CA ARG A 16 -0.13 20.92 -26.07
C ARG A 16 0.74 19.92 -25.30
N MET A 17 0.51 19.74 -24.00
CA MET A 17 1.27 18.80 -23.19
C MET A 17 0.82 17.38 -23.44
N GLN A 18 1.75 16.45 -23.30
CA GLN A 18 1.47 15.01 -23.33
C GLN A 18 0.66 14.62 -22.11
N VAL A 19 -0.49 14.01 -22.31
CA VAL A 19 -1.27 13.37 -21.24
C VAL A 19 -0.61 12.03 -20.92
N LEU A 20 -0.32 11.79 -19.65
CA LEU A 20 0.23 10.53 -19.14
C LEU A 20 -0.86 9.64 -18.54
N GLY A 21 -1.89 10.23 -17.92
CA GLY A 21 -2.98 9.48 -17.31
C GLY A 21 -4.21 10.34 -17.06
N ARG A 22 -5.35 9.68 -16.88
CA ARG A 22 -6.64 10.29 -16.53
C ARG A 22 -7.27 9.46 -15.42
N GLY A 23 -7.61 10.12 -14.31
CA GLY A 23 -8.33 9.54 -13.18
C GLY A 23 -9.71 10.16 -13.00
N ALA A 24 -10.44 9.69 -12.00
CA ALA A 24 -11.75 10.21 -11.64
C ALA A 24 -11.69 11.70 -11.23
N CYS A 25 -10.63 12.11 -10.55
CA CYS A 25 -10.47 13.45 -9.95
C CYS A 25 -9.47 14.35 -10.68
N SER A 26 -8.67 13.82 -11.63
CA SER A 26 -7.56 14.57 -12.21
C SER A 26 -7.12 14.07 -13.57
N VAL A 27 -6.29 14.90 -14.24
CA VAL A 27 -5.53 14.53 -15.43
C VAL A 27 -4.06 14.86 -15.18
N VAL A 28 -3.18 13.91 -15.51
CA VAL A 28 -1.73 14.04 -15.33
C VAL A 28 -1.06 14.35 -16.67
N TYR A 29 -0.25 15.40 -16.71
CA TYR A 29 0.47 15.86 -17.89
C TYR A 29 1.97 15.80 -17.65
N LYS A 30 2.74 15.42 -18.66
CA LYS A 30 4.22 15.51 -18.63
C LYS A 30 4.66 16.97 -18.56
N TYR A 31 5.53 17.29 -17.59
CA TYR A 31 6.08 18.62 -17.39
C TYR A 31 7.60 18.57 -17.21
N GLY A 32 8.34 18.85 -18.30
CA GLY A 32 9.79 18.64 -18.30
C GLY A 32 10.20 17.17 -18.24
N ASP A 33 11.44 16.91 -17.81
CA ASP A 33 12.01 15.57 -17.82
C ASP A 33 11.66 14.76 -16.56
N ASN A 34 11.61 15.44 -15.41
CA ASN A 34 11.49 14.80 -14.10
C ASN A 34 10.23 15.22 -13.32
N GLN A 35 9.28 15.90 -13.94
CA GLN A 35 8.06 16.36 -13.28
C GLN A 35 6.82 16.09 -14.11
N VAL A 36 5.71 16.05 -13.42
CA VAL A 36 4.36 16.06 -14.01
C VAL A 36 3.54 17.18 -13.40
N ILE A 37 2.49 17.57 -14.11
CA ILE A 37 1.42 18.42 -13.58
C ILE A 37 0.18 17.57 -13.43
N LYS A 38 -0.36 17.47 -12.21
CA LYS A 38 -1.66 16.89 -11.92
C LYS A 38 -2.69 18.01 -11.86
N VAL A 39 -3.59 18.03 -12.83
CA VAL A 39 -4.67 19.02 -12.95
C VAL A 39 -5.95 18.43 -12.41
N LEU A 40 -6.51 19.03 -11.36
CA LEU A 40 -7.75 18.59 -10.75
C LEU A 40 -8.94 18.96 -11.64
N ASN A 41 -9.83 18.01 -11.88
CA ASN A 41 -11.10 18.27 -12.53
C ASN A 41 -12.14 18.82 -11.52
N GLU A 42 -13.39 19.00 -11.94
CA GLU A 42 -14.44 19.54 -11.06
C GLU A 42 -14.65 18.69 -9.80
N SER A 43 -14.55 17.37 -9.92
CA SER A 43 -14.67 16.45 -8.78
C SER A 43 -13.47 16.56 -7.83
N GLY A 44 -12.25 16.59 -8.38
CA GLY A 44 -11.03 16.76 -7.61
C GLY A 44 -11.00 18.11 -6.89
N MET A 45 -11.43 19.19 -7.54
CA MET A 45 -11.55 20.51 -6.91
C MET A 45 -12.56 20.58 -5.77
N LYS A 46 -13.65 19.79 -5.83
CA LYS A 46 -14.64 19.70 -4.74
C LYS A 46 -14.10 18.95 -3.51
N LEU A 47 -13.21 17.99 -3.75
CA LEU A 47 -12.59 17.18 -2.70
C LEU A 47 -11.31 17.81 -2.16
N HIS A 48 -10.76 18.80 -2.86
CA HIS A 48 -9.52 19.46 -2.48
C HIS A 48 -9.65 20.20 -1.14
N ASN A 49 -8.73 19.88 -0.21
CA ASN A 49 -8.60 20.54 1.06
C ASN A 49 -7.32 21.40 1.04
N GLU A 50 -7.48 22.73 0.98
CA GLU A 50 -6.37 23.68 0.89
C GLU A 50 -5.40 23.56 2.09
N GLU A 51 -5.92 23.37 3.30
CA GLU A 51 -5.09 23.28 4.52
C GLU A 51 -4.21 22.01 4.50
N GLN A 52 -4.80 20.85 4.19
CA GLN A 52 -4.07 19.59 4.05
C GLN A 52 -3.04 19.66 2.94
N PHE A 53 -3.41 20.24 1.82
CA PHE A 53 -2.51 20.41 0.69
C PHE A 53 -1.29 21.29 1.03
N GLU A 54 -1.48 22.41 1.74
CA GLU A 54 -0.39 23.28 2.22
C GLU A 54 0.55 22.56 3.20
N GLN A 55 0.04 21.62 3.97
CA GLN A 55 0.86 20.80 4.85
C GLN A 55 1.68 19.78 4.04
N LEU A 56 1.07 19.07 3.09
CA LEU A 56 1.75 18.10 2.23
C LEU A 56 2.86 18.75 1.38
N LEU A 57 2.67 19.99 0.90
CA LEU A 57 3.69 20.73 0.17
C LEU A 57 5.01 20.96 0.93
N ARG A 58 5.00 20.84 2.25
CA ARG A 58 6.18 21.06 3.12
C ARG A 58 6.92 19.78 3.46
N ILE A 59 6.34 18.65 3.14
CA ILE A 59 6.86 17.33 3.46
C ILE A 59 7.66 16.82 2.26
N ASN A 60 8.80 16.22 2.54
CA ASN A 60 9.61 15.52 1.55
C ASN A 60 9.77 14.06 1.99
N ASN A 61 9.44 13.15 1.10
CA ASN A 61 9.51 11.73 1.39
C ASN A 61 9.87 10.96 0.11
N ASP A 62 10.63 9.88 0.26
CA ASP A 62 11.12 9.13 -0.90
C ASP A 62 10.11 8.11 -1.43
N ILE A 63 9.23 7.54 -0.58
CA ILE A 63 8.20 6.61 -1.05
C ILE A 63 6.99 7.33 -1.64
N CYS A 64 6.56 8.45 -1.04
CA CYS A 64 5.38 9.18 -1.46
C CYS A 64 5.74 10.29 -2.43
N VAL A 65 5.13 10.27 -3.61
CA VAL A 65 5.24 11.32 -4.61
C VAL A 65 4.27 12.44 -4.24
N LEU A 66 4.73 13.31 -3.33
CA LEU A 66 3.93 14.40 -2.77
C LEU A 66 3.89 15.62 -3.68
N PRO A 67 2.89 16.53 -3.51
CA PRO A 67 2.84 17.81 -4.20
C PRO A 67 4.11 18.63 -3.95
N GLN A 68 4.63 19.31 -4.97
CA GLN A 68 5.84 20.13 -4.89
C GLN A 68 5.55 21.62 -5.06
N ASN A 69 4.75 22.00 -6.05
CA ASN A 69 4.42 23.38 -6.34
C ASN A 69 2.96 23.51 -6.76
N LYS A 70 2.32 24.62 -6.39
CA LYS A 70 0.98 24.96 -6.89
C LYS A 70 1.02 25.26 -8.37
N VAL A 71 -0.06 24.91 -9.08
CA VAL A 71 -0.24 25.24 -10.50
C VAL A 71 -1.47 26.11 -10.67
N GLU A 72 -1.25 27.29 -11.28
CA GLU A 72 -2.32 28.17 -11.74
C GLU A 72 -2.47 28.04 -13.26
N ILE A 73 -3.69 27.78 -13.71
CA ILE A 73 -4.07 27.77 -15.12
C ILE A 73 -4.97 28.99 -15.37
N ASP A 74 -4.55 29.87 -16.30
CA ASP A 74 -5.25 31.12 -16.59
C ASP A 74 -5.52 31.97 -15.32
N GLY A 75 -4.56 31.93 -14.36
CA GLY A 75 -4.60 32.72 -13.12
C GLY A 75 -5.48 32.13 -12.01
N LYS A 76 -5.92 30.88 -12.13
CA LYS A 76 -6.67 30.17 -11.09
C LYS A 76 -5.94 28.91 -10.67
N PHE A 77 -5.91 28.62 -9.37
CA PHE A 77 -5.42 27.35 -8.87
C PHE A 77 -6.24 26.20 -9.50
N GLN A 78 -5.55 25.23 -10.08
CA GLN A 78 -6.17 24.05 -10.68
C GLN A 78 -5.37 22.77 -10.47
N GLY A 79 -4.29 22.78 -9.73
CA GLY A 79 -3.50 21.58 -9.51
C GLY A 79 -2.11 21.85 -8.96
N TYR A 80 -1.20 20.91 -9.19
CA TYR A 80 0.14 20.94 -8.63
C TYR A 80 1.14 20.18 -9.50
N THR A 81 2.44 20.46 -9.28
CA THR A 81 3.51 19.61 -9.80
C THR A 81 3.88 18.53 -8.81
N MET A 82 4.37 17.42 -9.32
CA MET A 82 4.96 16.34 -8.54
C MET A 82 6.07 15.65 -9.33
N GLU A 83 6.86 14.80 -8.69
CA GLU A 83 7.89 13.99 -9.34
C GLU A 83 7.29 13.12 -10.45
N PHE A 84 8.01 12.99 -11.56
CA PHE A 84 7.70 11.98 -12.58
C PHE A 84 8.39 10.67 -12.21
N VAL A 85 7.62 9.63 -11.96
CA VAL A 85 8.13 8.27 -11.76
C VAL A 85 8.28 7.60 -13.11
N ASP A 86 9.51 7.25 -13.45
CA ASP A 86 9.82 6.53 -14.69
C ASP A 86 9.77 5.01 -14.43
N GLY A 87 8.58 4.44 -14.56
CA GLY A 87 8.35 3.06 -14.19
C GLY A 87 6.99 2.53 -14.59
N GLN A 88 6.61 1.40 -14.02
CA GLN A 88 5.36 0.68 -14.27
C GLN A 88 4.58 0.52 -12.98
N GLN A 89 3.29 0.21 -13.07
CA GLN A 89 2.52 -0.20 -11.90
C GLN A 89 3.16 -1.43 -11.27
N LEU A 90 3.22 -1.46 -9.94
CA LEU A 90 3.90 -2.54 -9.22
C LEU A 90 3.31 -3.91 -9.59
N GLN A 91 1.99 -4.01 -9.72
CA GLN A 91 1.28 -5.24 -10.12
C GLN A 91 1.76 -5.84 -11.45
N GLU A 92 2.17 -5.00 -12.40
CA GLU A 92 2.63 -5.46 -13.72
C GLU A 92 4.09 -5.93 -13.70
N LYS A 93 4.84 -5.45 -12.71
CA LYS A 93 6.30 -5.67 -12.62
C LYS A 93 6.70 -6.66 -11.56
N ILE A 94 5.96 -6.75 -10.44
CA ILE A 94 6.37 -7.45 -9.21
C ILE A 94 6.74 -8.92 -9.44
N GLY A 95 6.06 -9.59 -10.36
CA GLY A 95 6.36 -10.97 -10.73
C GLY A 95 7.78 -11.19 -11.27
N LYS A 96 8.40 -10.16 -11.86
CA LYS A 96 9.69 -10.23 -12.56
C LYS A 96 10.83 -9.56 -11.79
N ILE A 97 10.54 -8.89 -10.67
CA ILE A 97 11.57 -8.28 -9.83
C ILE A 97 12.31 -9.38 -9.09
N ASP A 98 13.64 -9.31 -9.08
CA ASP A 98 14.46 -10.17 -8.24
C ASP A 98 14.03 -10.06 -6.77
N LEU A 99 13.88 -11.19 -6.05
CA LEU A 99 13.34 -11.22 -4.69
C LEU A 99 14.21 -10.43 -3.70
N ASP A 100 15.55 -10.48 -3.82
CA ASP A 100 16.43 -9.76 -2.91
C ASP A 100 16.33 -8.23 -3.17
N THR A 101 16.17 -7.84 -4.44
CA THR A 101 15.90 -6.45 -4.84
C THR A 101 14.54 -5.99 -4.31
N LEU A 102 13.49 -6.80 -4.44
CA LEU A 102 12.16 -6.50 -3.93
C LEU A 102 12.16 -6.36 -2.40
N ILE A 103 12.77 -7.29 -1.67
CA ILE A 103 12.95 -7.24 -0.22
C ILE A 103 13.67 -5.95 0.20
N SER A 104 14.74 -5.59 -0.50
CA SER A 104 15.48 -4.35 -0.24
C SER A 104 14.61 -3.11 -0.46
N ALA A 105 13.80 -3.09 -1.52
CA ALA A 105 12.89 -2.00 -1.81
C ALA A 105 11.78 -1.87 -0.77
N ILE A 106 11.21 -2.99 -0.30
CA ILE A 106 10.20 -3.00 0.75
C ILE A 106 10.78 -2.44 2.06
N LYS A 107 11.96 -2.90 2.48
CA LYS A 107 12.61 -2.39 3.70
C LYS A 107 12.90 -0.88 3.65
N LYS A 108 13.26 -0.36 2.47
CA LYS A 108 13.40 1.09 2.28
C LYS A 108 12.06 1.81 2.37
N ALA A 109 11.02 1.23 1.78
CA ALA A 109 9.65 1.77 1.88
C ALA A 109 9.16 1.83 3.32
N GLU A 110 9.36 0.78 4.11
CA GLU A 110 9.04 0.74 5.55
C GLU A 110 9.75 1.87 6.32
N GLN A 111 11.04 2.09 6.04
CA GLN A 111 11.78 3.20 6.65
C GLN A 111 11.24 4.57 6.23
N ASP A 112 10.87 4.75 4.97
CA ASP A 112 10.30 6.00 4.48
C ASP A 112 8.90 6.25 5.06
N ILE A 113 8.10 5.19 5.28
CA ILE A 113 6.81 5.26 5.98
C ILE A 113 7.02 5.66 7.44
N ARG A 114 8.06 5.15 8.11
CA ARG A 114 8.39 5.57 9.48
C ARG A 114 8.78 7.05 9.53
N ASN A 115 9.57 7.51 8.58
CA ASN A 115 9.91 8.93 8.47
C ASN A 115 8.66 9.80 8.22
N LEU A 116 7.72 9.33 7.38
CA LEU A 116 6.48 10.03 7.08
C LEU A 116 5.54 10.12 8.32
N ALA A 117 5.55 9.10 9.17
CA ALA A 117 4.78 9.09 10.41
C ALA A 117 5.24 10.17 11.40
N GLN A 118 6.51 10.60 11.37
CA GLN A 118 7.01 11.74 12.16
C GLN A 118 6.33 13.06 11.77
N ASP A 119 5.97 13.19 10.49
CA ASP A 119 5.21 14.32 9.97
C ASP A 119 3.68 14.12 10.12
N LYS A 120 3.25 13.02 10.78
CA LYS A 120 1.83 12.68 11.02
C LYS A 120 0.99 12.54 9.75
N VAL A 121 1.58 12.04 8.68
CA VAL A 121 0.89 11.82 7.41
C VAL A 121 0.27 10.42 7.39
N PHE A 122 -1.03 10.34 7.16
CA PHE A 122 -1.80 9.11 7.01
C PHE A 122 -2.07 8.78 5.54
N PHE A 123 -1.93 7.52 5.20
CA PHE A 123 -2.37 7.00 3.92
C PHE A 123 -3.89 6.87 3.90
N GLN A 124 -4.53 7.78 3.19
CA GLN A 124 -5.93 7.68 2.85
C GLN A 124 -6.05 7.17 1.41
N ASP A 125 -6.97 6.22 1.18
CA ASP A 125 -7.27 5.68 -0.16
C ASP A 125 -6.05 5.08 -0.90
N LEU A 126 -5.13 4.41 -0.16
CA LEU A 126 -4.05 3.67 -0.80
C LEU A 126 -4.63 2.48 -1.57
N ASN A 127 -4.37 2.45 -2.88
CA ASN A 127 -4.89 1.41 -3.78
C ASN A 127 -3.80 0.91 -4.74
N GLN A 128 -4.03 -0.23 -5.39
CA GLN A 128 -3.06 -0.87 -6.27
C GLN A 128 -2.61 0.04 -7.42
N GLY A 129 -3.53 0.79 -8.02
CA GLY A 129 -3.22 1.71 -9.11
C GLY A 129 -2.31 2.87 -8.72
N GLY A 130 -2.22 3.18 -7.40
CA GLY A 130 -1.38 4.22 -6.83
C GLY A 130 0.05 3.76 -6.50
N ILE A 131 0.41 2.50 -6.71
CA ILE A 131 1.75 1.98 -6.38
C ILE A 131 2.53 1.66 -7.64
N MET A 132 3.72 2.25 -7.77
CA MET A 132 4.61 2.06 -8.91
C MET A 132 5.95 1.46 -8.49
N TRP A 133 6.58 0.76 -9.43
CA TRP A 133 8.00 0.42 -9.38
C TRP A 133 8.77 1.45 -10.19
N ASP A 134 9.65 2.19 -9.53
CA ASP A 134 10.59 3.10 -10.20
C ASP A 134 11.81 2.29 -10.68
N GLU A 135 11.90 2.09 -11.98
CA GLU A 135 12.98 1.29 -12.61
C GLU A 135 14.36 1.96 -12.49
N LYS A 136 14.39 3.26 -12.30
CA LYS A 136 15.66 4.01 -12.21
C LYS A 136 16.34 3.87 -10.86
N SER A 137 15.55 3.74 -9.79
CA SER A 137 16.07 3.71 -8.41
C SER A 137 15.88 2.34 -7.74
N ASP A 138 15.20 1.38 -8.38
CA ASP A 138 14.75 0.13 -7.79
C ASP A 138 13.99 0.36 -6.47
N ARG A 139 12.96 1.23 -6.54
CA ARG A 139 12.15 1.61 -5.38
C ARG A 139 10.66 1.49 -5.66
N ILE A 140 9.92 1.23 -4.60
CA ILE A 140 8.47 1.38 -4.59
C ILE A 140 8.13 2.86 -4.41
N LYS A 141 7.17 3.36 -5.20
CA LYS A 141 6.66 4.73 -5.13
C LYS A 141 5.14 4.72 -5.02
N ILE A 142 4.59 5.60 -4.20
CA ILE A 142 3.15 5.84 -4.07
C ILE A 142 2.84 7.16 -4.76
N ILE A 143 2.04 7.12 -5.84
CA ILE A 143 1.81 8.28 -6.72
C ILE A 143 0.45 8.94 -6.54
N ASP A 144 -0.51 8.28 -5.89
CA ASP A 144 -1.85 8.84 -5.66
C ASP A 144 -1.98 9.29 -4.21
N THR A 145 -1.48 10.49 -3.93
CA THR A 145 -1.36 11.06 -2.58
C THR A 145 -2.36 12.18 -2.31
N ASP A 146 -3.38 12.35 -3.17
CA ASP A 146 -4.34 13.48 -3.11
C ASP A 146 -5.16 13.49 -1.82
N PHE A 147 -5.42 12.33 -1.26
CA PHE A 147 -6.24 12.14 -0.07
C PHE A 147 -5.42 11.88 1.19
N PHE A 148 -4.09 11.99 1.12
CA PHE A 148 -3.26 11.84 2.31
C PHE A 148 -3.55 12.97 3.29
N GLU A 149 -3.65 12.60 4.55
CA GLU A 149 -4.04 13.51 5.63
C GLU A 149 -2.89 13.73 6.61
N VAL A 150 -2.61 14.99 6.94
CA VAL A 150 -1.72 15.35 8.04
C VAL A 150 -2.56 15.57 9.28
N ASN A 151 -2.47 14.69 10.27
CA ASN A 151 -3.29 14.76 11.48
C ASN A 151 -2.43 14.76 12.74
N GLN A 152 -2.33 15.93 13.38
CA GLN A 152 -1.49 16.16 14.55
C GLN A 152 -2.05 15.55 15.86
N ASP A 153 -3.29 15.08 15.85
CA ASP A 153 -3.94 14.50 17.04
C ASP A 153 -3.48 13.06 17.31
N PHE A 154 -2.83 12.41 16.33
CA PHE A 154 -2.32 11.06 16.48
C PHE A 154 -0.87 11.04 16.95
N GLU A 155 -0.50 9.97 17.67
CA GLU A 155 0.88 9.68 18.00
C GLU A 155 1.64 9.13 16.76
N GLU A 156 2.97 9.33 16.73
CA GLU A 156 3.84 8.87 15.65
C GLU A 156 3.67 7.36 15.38
N GLU A 157 3.63 6.58 16.46
CA GLU A 157 3.52 5.12 16.38
C GLU A 157 2.16 4.66 15.86
N GLU A 158 1.08 5.36 16.21
CA GLU A 158 -0.26 5.08 15.68
C GLU A 158 -0.32 5.36 14.17
N CYS A 159 0.26 6.49 13.74
CA CYS A 159 0.37 6.85 12.33
C CYS A 159 1.21 5.82 11.56
N PHE A 160 2.36 5.43 12.09
CA PHE A 160 3.22 4.41 11.49
C PHE A 160 2.48 3.08 11.32
N ASN A 161 1.84 2.57 12.37
CA ASN A 161 1.14 1.29 12.35
C ASN A 161 -0.03 1.29 11.36
N ALA A 162 -0.80 2.39 11.28
CA ALA A 162 -1.90 2.53 10.33
C ALA A 162 -1.39 2.50 8.88
N ASN A 163 -0.33 3.27 8.58
CA ASN A 163 0.28 3.32 7.26
C ASN A 163 0.89 1.97 6.86
N MET A 164 1.59 1.31 7.79
CA MET A 164 2.17 -0.02 7.55
C MET A 164 1.10 -1.07 7.30
N THR A 165 -0.02 -1.03 8.03
CA THR A 165 -1.15 -1.94 7.80
C THR A 165 -1.70 -1.76 6.38
N SER A 166 -1.92 -0.51 5.95
CA SER A 166 -2.40 -0.22 4.60
C SER A 166 -1.40 -0.65 3.53
N PHE A 167 -0.12 -0.34 3.73
CA PHE A 167 0.95 -0.70 2.79
C PHE A 167 1.15 -2.20 2.67
N ASN A 168 1.22 -2.92 3.79
CA ASN A 168 1.36 -4.37 3.83
C ASN A 168 0.18 -5.07 3.15
N THR A 169 -1.06 -4.62 3.42
CA THR A 169 -2.26 -5.17 2.77
C THR A 169 -2.17 -5.05 1.24
N MET A 170 -1.73 -3.89 0.73
CA MET A 170 -1.54 -3.72 -0.71
C MET A 170 -0.43 -4.65 -1.24
N LEU A 171 0.69 -4.76 -0.54
CA LEU A 171 1.76 -5.67 -0.94
C LEU A 171 1.34 -7.14 -0.95
N GLU A 172 0.57 -7.60 0.04
CA GLU A 172 0.03 -8.97 0.07
C GLU A 172 -0.83 -9.27 -1.17
N MET A 173 -1.66 -8.29 -1.57
CA MET A 173 -2.46 -8.39 -2.80
C MET A 173 -1.59 -8.48 -4.05
N GLU A 174 -0.58 -7.60 -4.17
CA GLU A 174 0.34 -7.58 -5.31
C GLU A 174 1.20 -8.85 -5.40
N LEU A 175 1.66 -9.35 -4.27
CA LEU A 175 2.43 -10.59 -4.17
C LEU A 175 1.58 -11.83 -4.48
N GLY A 176 0.26 -11.74 -4.33
CA GLY A 176 -0.64 -12.86 -4.48
C GLY A 176 -0.46 -13.92 -3.39
N ILE A 177 -0.18 -13.49 -2.15
CA ILE A 177 0.01 -14.38 -0.99
C ILE A 177 -1.11 -14.24 0.06
N MET A 178 -2.09 -13.38 -0.18
CA MET A 178 -3.20 -13.15 0.73
C MET A 178 -4.04 -14.41 0.94
N SER A 179 -4.43 -14.66 2.18
CA SER A 179 -5.35 -15.73 2.53
C SER A 179 -6.69 -15.57 1.81
N GLY A 180 -7.27 -16.69 1.36
CA GLY A 180 -8.56 -16.69 0.66
C GLY A 180 -8.46 -16.58 -0.87
N GLN A 181 -7.28 -16.37 -1.44
CA GLN A 181 -7.07 -16.55 -2.88
C GLN A 181 -7.13 -18.06 -3.20
N ALA A 182 -8.14 -18.46 -3.94
CA ALA A 182 -8.52 -19.87 -4.08
C ALA A 182 -7.67 -20.68 -5.08
N LYS A 183 -6.58 -20.13 -5.63
CA LYS A 183 -5.73 -20.83 -6.61
C LYS A 183 -4.30 -20.28 -6.63
N GLY A 184 -3.37 -21.10 -7.12
CA GLY A 184 -2.01 -20.70 -7.41
C GLY A 184 -1.09 -20.63 -6.20
N LEU A 185 -0.19 -19.67 -6.18
CA LEU A 185 0.86 -19.56 -5.16
C LEU A 185 0.29 -19.41 -3.75
N ALA A 186 -0.75 -18.58 -3.55
CA ALA A 186 -1.37 -18.39 -2.24
C ALA A 186 -1.94 -19.72 -1.68
N GLU A 187 -2.75 -20.44 -2.47
CA GLU A 187 -3.31 -21.73 -2.05
C GLU A 187 -2.20 -22.71 -1.64
N TYR A 188 -1.16 -22.81 -2.47
CA TYR A 188 -0.02 -23.68 -2.17
C TYR A 188 0.67 -23.30 -0.85
N LEU A 189 1.01 -22.03 -0.67
CA LEU A 189 1.69 -21.55 0.53
C LEU A 189 0.85 -21.74 1.80
N HIS A 190 -0.44 -21.45 1.75
CA HIS A 190 -1.33 -21.59 2.90
C HIS A 190 -1.63 -23.06 3.29
N THR A 191 -1.40 -24.04 2.39
CA THR A 191 -1.43 -25.47 2.76
C THR A 191 -0.14 -25.91 3.46
N ASN A 192 0.95 -25.15 3.35
CA ASN A 192 2.20 -25.46 4.04
C ASN A 192 2.15 -24.95 5.49
N PRO A 193 2.36 -25.84 6.52
CA PRO A 193 2.25 -25.44 7.92
C PRO A 193 3.24 -24.32 8.35
N GLN A 194 4.46 -24.30 7.77
CA GLN A 194 5.45 -23.28 8.10
C GLN A 194 4.97 -21.89 7.67
N PHE A 195 4.51 -21.76 6.42
CA PHE A 195 4.00 -20.49 5.91
C PHE A 195 2.68 -20.10 6.61
N SER A 196 1.75 -21.04 6.75
CA SER A 196 0.44 -20.76 7.38
C SER A 196 0.57 -20.28 8.82
N ASN A 197 1.49 -20.84 9.62
CA ASN A 197 1.76 -20.37 10.97
C ASN A 197 2.40 -18.99 10.98
N ALA A 198 3.40 -18.75 10.13
CA ALA A 198 4.04 -17.43 10.02
C ALA A 198 3.05 -16.35 9.57
N TYR A 199 2.18 -16.66 8.62
CA TYR A 199 1.14 -15.75 8.17
C TYR A 199 0.15 -15.41 9.30
N ARG A 200 -0.25 -16.41 10.11
CA ARG A 200 -1.11 -16.17 11.29
C ARG A 200 -0.43 -15.24 12.30
N GLU A 201 0.84 -15.49 12.62
CA GLU A 201 1.60 -14.62 13.54
C GLU A 201 1.74 -13.20 13.02
N TYR A 202 1.99 -13.05 11.73
CA TYR A 202 2.05 -11.76 11.05
C TYR A 202 0.71 -10.99 11.16
N ILE A 203 -0.42 -11.63 10.85
CA ILE A 203 -1.75 -11.00 10.97
C ILE A 203 -2.05 -10.62 12.43
N LEU A 204 -1.80 -11.52 13.39
CA LEU A 204 -1.98 -11.24 14.80
C LEU A 204 -1.08 -10.08 15.27
N GLY A 205 0.17 -10.04 14.82
CA GLY A 205 1.10 -8.94 15.09
C GLY A 205 0.55 -7.61 14.61
N SER A 206 0.08 -7.56 13.37
CA SER A 206 -0.52 -6.35 12.79
C SER A 206 -1.77 -5.89 13.56
N LEU A 207 -2.67 -6.80 13.92
CA LEU A 207 -3.87 -6.49 14.71
C LEU A 207 -3.56 -5.98 16.13
N MET A 208 -2.43 -6.42 16.70
CA MET A 208 -1.98 -5.99 18.04
C MET A 208 -1.10 -4.73 18.00
N GLY A 209 -0.96 -4.07 16.85
CA GLY A 209 -0.09 -2.91 16.67
C GLY A 209 1.40 -3.22 16.84
N LYS A 210 1.82 -4.48 16.64
CA LYS A 210 3.23 -4.85 16.61
C LYS A 210 3.79 -4.63 15.21
N GLU A 211 5.06 -4.28 15.14
CA GLU A 211 5.75 -4.26 13.85
C GLU A 211 5.66 -5.63 13.18
N SER A 212 5.06 -5.67 12.02
CA SER A 212 5.00 -6.85 11.17
C SER A 212 5.40 -6.45 9.76
N SER A 213 6.28 -7.23 9.13
CA SER A 213 6.77 -6.96 7.78
C SER A 213 6.40 -8.11 6.85
N VAL A 214 5.89 -7.77 5.69
CA VAL A 214 5.64 -8.73 4.62
C VAL A 214 6.94 -9.38 4.10
N VAL A 215 8.09 -8.76 4.39
CA VAL A 215 9.42 -9.30 4.04
C VAL A 215 9.64 -10.70 4.61
N ASP A 216 9.26 -10.93 5.86
CA ASP A 216 9.40 -12.25 6.50
C ASP A 216 8.57 -13.30 5.80
N LEU A 217 7.36 -12.94 5.35
CA LEU A 217 6.49 -13.83 4.58
C LEU A 217 7.10 -14.18 3.21
N ILE A 218 7.73 -13.22 2.52
CA ILE A 218 8.41 -13.47 1.25
C ILE A 218 9.59 -14.44 1.46
N GLN A 219 10.38 -14.26 2.52
CA GLN A 219 11.50 -15.14 2.84
C GLN A 219 11.04 -16.56 3.17
N ILE A 220 10.01 -16.70 4.00
CA ILE A 220 9.44 -18.01 4.34
C ILE A 220 8.82 -18.67 3.11
N ALA A 221 8.12 -17.93 2.26
CA ALA A 221 7.60 -18.46 1.00
C ALA A 221 8.73 -19.00 0.11
N ARG A 222 9.83 -18.25 -0.02
CA ARG A 222 11.03 -18.69 -0.76
C ARG A 222 11.61 -19.97 -0.20
N GLU A 223 11.76 -20.07 1.13
CA GLU A 223 12.28 -21.27 1.80
C GLU A 223 11.36 -22.49 1.61
N VAL A 224 10.04 -22.30 1.70
CA VAL A 224 9.05 -23.37 1.47
C VAL A 224 9.17 -23.92 0.06
N ILE A 225 9.26 -23.05 -0.94
CA ILE A 225 9.43 -23.45 -2.35
C ILE A 225 10.79 -24.15 -2.57
N GLU A 226 11.87 -23.60 -2.02
CA GLU A 226 13.21 -24.20 -2.13
C GLU A 226 13.24 -25.61 -1.51
N ASN A 227 12.67 -25.79 -0.33
CA ASN A 227 12.65 -27.06 0.35
C ASN A 227 11.84 -28.14 -0.40
N GLU A 228 10.75 -27.74 -1.05
CA GLU A 228 9.88 -28.69 -1.77
C GLU A 228 10.45 -29.03 -3.16
N PHE A 229 10.91 -28.05 -3.90
CA PHE A 229 11.30 -28.22 -5.30
C PHE A 229 12.82 -28.35 -5.51
N GLY A 230 13.63 -28.08 -4.47
CA GLY A 230 15.11 -28.13 -4.55
C GLY A 230 15.69 -27.02 -5.44
N VAL A 231 14.93 -25.97 -5.70
CA VAL A 231 15.32 -24.81 -6.55
C VAL A 231 15.09 -23.53 -5.78
N ILE A 232 16.08 -22.64 -5.77
CA ILE A 232 15.96 -21.30 -5.16
C ILE A 232 15.29 -20.36 -6.17
N PRO A 233 14.03 -19.95 -5.97
CA PRO A 233 13.37 -19.05 -6.89
C PRO A 233 13.99 -17.64 -6.81
N GLN A 234 14.18 -17.01 -7.96
CA GLN A 234 14.75 -15.67 -8.05
C GLN A 234 13.70 -14.57 -8.01
N ASN A 235 12.47 -14.88 -8.42
CA ASN A 235 11.35 -13.94 -8.49
C ASN A 235 10.01 -14.67 -8.25
N LEU A 236 8.92 -13.89 -8.15
CA LEU A 236 7.58 -14.46 -7.92
C LEU A 236 7.05 -15.26 -9.12
N ALA A 237 7.44 -14.91 -10.35
CA ALA A 237 7.01 -15.66 -11.52
C ALA A 237 7.57 -17.10 -11.48
N GLU A 238 8.82 -17.27 -11.10
CA GLU A 238 9.41 -18.61 -10.88
C GLU A 238 8.72 -19.38 -9.75
N MET A 239 8.35 -18.71 -8.64
CA MET A 239 7.57 -19.35 -7.58
C MET A 239 6.23 -19.88 -8.10
N ARG A 240 5.51 -19.05 -8.88
CA ARG A 240 4.21 -19.42 -9.48
C ARG A 240 4.34 -20.56 -10.48
N GLU A 241 5.37 -20.53 -11.32
CA GLU A 241 5.65 -21.60 -12.27
C GLU A 241 5.92 -22.95 -11.55
N LEU A 242 6.73 -22.93 -10.49
CA LEU A 242 7.07 -24.14 -9.70
C LEU A 242 5.84 -24.78 -9.07
N VAL A 243 4.87 -24.00 -8.60
CA VAL A 243 3.61 -24.53 -8.03
C VAL A 243 2.56 -24.87 -9.10
N GLY A 244 2.89 -24.72 -10.40
CA GLY A 244 2.01 -25.04 -11.51
C GLY A 244 0.98 -23.96 -11.84
N GLU A 245 1.16 -22.72 -11.37
CA GLU A 245 0.37 -21.58 -11.77
C GLU A 245 0.82 -21.13 -13.17
N GLN A 246 -0.06 -21.24 -14.17
CA GLN A 246 0.24 -20.71 -15.50
C GLN A 246 0.08 -19.19 -15.50
N GLU A 247 1.06 -18.47 -16.05
CA GLU A 247 0.88 -17.04 -16.35
C GLU A 247 -0.34 -16.89 -17.27
N ILE A 248 -1.38 -16.26 -16.79
CA ILE A 248 -2.45 -15.78 -17.65
C ILE A 248 -1.86 -14.52 -18.30
N GLU A 249 -1.37 -14.64 -19.53
CA GLU A 249 -1.10 -13.46 -20.34
C GLU A 249 -2.40 -12.66 -20.40
N ILE A 250 -2.41 -11.52 -19.73
CA ILE A 250 -3.46 -10.51 -19.91
C ILE A 250 -3.23 -9.91 -21.29
N SER A 251 -3.58 -10.68 -22.33
CA SER A 251 -3.63 -10.19 -23.70
C SER A 251 -4.83 -9.26 -23.80
N ASP A 252 -4.54 -7.99 -23.98
CA ASP A 252 -5.44 -6.97 -24.55
C ASP A 252 -6.87 -6.91 -23.95
N VAL A 253 -7.00 -6.71 -22.66
CA VAL A 253 -8.21 -6.10 -22.13
C VAL A 253 -8.07 -4.59 -22.30
N THR A 254 -8.24 -4.11 -23.53
CA THR A 254 -8.46 -2.70 -23.87
C THR A 254 -9.87 -2.25 -23.47
N ASP A 255 -10.46 -2.86 -22.47
CA ASP A 255 -11.67 -2.36 -21.85
C ASP A 255 -11.25 -1.47 -20.66
N THR A 256 -11.16 -0.18 -20.97
CA THR A 256 -11.18 0.87 -19.96
C THR A 256 -12.27 0.52 -18.94
N PRO A 257 -11.96 0.37 -17.64
CA PRO A 257 -12.99 0.06 -16.67
C PRO A 257 -14.06 1.14 -16.75
N THR A 258 -15.27 0.74 -17.12
CA THR A 258 -16.44 1.60 -17.08
C THR A 258 -16.72 1.87 -15.62
N PHE A 259 -16.27 3.02 -15.11
CA PHE A 259 -16.56 3.45 -13.77
C PHE A 259 -18.08 3.53 -13.58
N LEU A 260 -18.59 2.78 -12.63
CA LEU A 260 -19.96 2.94 -12.17
C LEU A 260 -20.13 4.35 -11.57
N PRO A 261 -21.30 5.00 -11.81
CA PRO A 261 -21.58 6.32 -11.26
C PRO A 261 -21.43 6.34 -9.73
N PRO A 262 -21.09 7.49 -9.12
CA PRO A 262 -20.80 7.62 -7.69
C PRO A 262 -21.91 7.19 -6.74
N ASP A 263 -23.16 7.12 -7.21
CA ASP A 263 -24.34 6.70 -6.47
C ASP A 263 -24.47 5.17 -6.29
N GLN A 264 -23.59 4.37 -6.92
CA GLN A 264 -23.52 2.92 -6.76
C GLN A 264 -22.28 2.43 -6.03
N GLN A 265 -21.40 3.32 -5.59
CA GLN A 265 -20.29 2.98 -4.72
C GLN A 265 -20.83 2.86 -3.28
N VAL A 266 -21.24 1.65 -2.92
CA VAL A 266 -21.43 1.28 -1.51
C VAL A 266 -20.08 1.40 -0.86
N GLY A 267 -19.97 2.26 0.15
CA GLY A 267 -18.72 2.53 0.86
C GLY A 267 -18.03 1.22 1.23
N THR A 268 -16.76 1.14 0.87
CA THR A 268 -15.92 -0.02 1.18
C THR A 268 -15.93 -0.22 2.69
N PRO A 269 -16.38 -1.38 3.22
CA PRO A 269 -16.28 -1.65 4.64
C PRO A 269 -14.80 -1.62 5.02
N ILE A 270 -14.48 -1.00 6.14
CA ILE A 270 -13.14 -1.07 6.74
C ILE A 270 -12.79 -2.56 6.83
N LEU A 271 -11.79 -2.99 6.08
CA LEU A 271 -11.41 -4.40 5.84
C LEU A 271 -11.30 -5.21 7.15
N GLY A 272 -10.91 -4.56 8.25
CA GLY A 272 -10.81 -5.19 9.58
C GLY A 272 -12.12 -5.75 10.14
N LYS A 273 -13.29 -5.28 9.69
CA LYS A 273 -14.58 -5.84 10.15
C LYS A 273 -14.98 -7.10 9.41
N GLN A 274 -14.67 -7.22 8.12
CA GLN A 274 -14.98 -8.42 7.35
C GLN A 274 -14.09 -9.61 7.75
N VAL A 275 -12.79 -9.37 8.00
CA VAL A 275 -11.88 -10.42 8.48
C VAL A 275 -12.32 -10.97 9.84
N LEU A 276 -12.83 -10.11 10.73
CA LEU A 276 -13.36 -10.55 12.03
C LEU A 276 -14.68 -11.33 11.92
N GLU A 277 -15.54 -11.01 10.97
CA GLU A 277 -16.79 -11.74 10.75
C GLU A 277 -16.53 -13.09 10.07
N GLU A 278 -15.63 -13.20 9.11
CA GLU A 278 -15.26 -14.48 8.48
C GLU A 278 -14.48 -15.41 9.43
N MET A 279 -13.68 -14.86 10.36
CA MET A 279 -13.00 -15.66 11.39
C MET A 279 -13.95 -16.15 12.50
N SER A 280 -15.09 -15.49 12.74
CA SER A 280 -16.07 -15.91 13.73
C SER A 280 -16.92 -17.10 13.26
N ASP A 281 -17.06 -17.30 11.95
CA ASP A 281 -17.83 -18.41 11.37
C ASP A 281 -17.01 -19.69 11.11
N THR A 282 -15.68 -19.60 11.22
CA THR A 282 -14.81 -20.79 11.12
C THR A 282 -14.40 -21.24 12.51
N GLN A 283 -15.25 -22.09 13.12
CA GLN A 283 -14.99 -22.92 14.31
C GLN A 283 -13.71 -22.58 15.09
N LEU A 284 -13.78 -21.58 15.98
CA LEU A 284 -12.99 -21.57 17.20
C LEU A 284 -13.43 -22.82 18.00
N THR A 285 -12.62 -23.85 18.00
CA THR A 285 -12.86 -25.05 18.83
C THR A 285 -12.79 -24.63 20.30
N ASP A 286 -13.61 -25.26 21.14
CA ASP A 286 -13.69 -25.06 22.62
C ASP A 286 -12.33 -25.09 23.35
N GLU A 287 -11.26 -25.55 22.72
CA GLU A 287 -9.90 -25.56 23.27
C GLU A 287 -9.26 -24.17 23.35
N THR A 288 -9.52 -23.27 22.38
CA THR A 288 -8.92 -21.93 22.36
C THR A 288 -9.58 -20.98 23.37
N GLU A 289 -10.88 -21.10 23.60
CA GLU A 289 -11.58 -20.34 24.64
C GLU A 289 -11.12 -20.75 26.06
N ASN A 290 -10.82 -22.03 26.25
CA ASN A 290 -10.31 -22.53 27.54
C ASN A 290 -8.86 -22.11 27.82
N GLU A 291 -8.00 -21.97 26.81
CA GLU A 291 -6.63 -21.47 26.98
C GLU A 291 -6.60 -19.96 27.30
N MET A 292 -7.44 -19.16 26.62
CA MET A 292 -7.55 -17.73 26.91
C MET A 292 -8.11 -17.46 28.31
N ALA A 293 -9.15 -18.18 28.73
CA ALA A 293 -9.72 -18.08 30.07
C ALA A 293 -8.71 -18.48 31.17
N SER A 294 -7.85 -19.45 30.88
CA SER A 294 -6.79 -19.89 31.82
C SER A 294 -5.69 -18.82 31.98
N GLN A 295 -5.29 -18.15 30.91
CA GLN A 295 -4.29 -17.08 30.94
C GLN A 295 -4.82 -15.80 31.65
N GLU A 296 -6.09 -15.45 31.46
CA GLU A 296 -6.69 -14.32 32.19
C GLU A 296 -6.77 -14.59 33.70
N LEU A 297 -7.04 -15.83 34.11
CA LEU A 297 -7.07 -16.21 35.53
C LEU A 297 -5.68 -16.15 36.18
N GLU A 298 -4.62 -16.54 35.46
CA GLU A 298 -3.24 -16.45 35.96
C GLU A 298 -2.77 -14.99 36.08
N LEU A 299 -3.14 -14.12 35.14
CA LEU A 299 -2.83 -12.68 35.21
C LEU A 299 -3.56 -11.97 36.36
N GLN A 300 -4.80 -12.34 36.64
CA GLN A 300 -5.55 -11.80 37.78
C GLN A 300 -4.98 -12.27 39.14
N GLN A 301 -4.47 -13.49 39.24
CA GLN A 301 -3.82 -13.99 40.45
C GLN A 301 -2.46 -13.34 40.67
N GLN A 302 -1.68 -13.01 39.65
CA GLN A 302 -0.42 -12.30 39.79
C GLN A 302 -0.61 -10.86 40.23
N SER A 303 -1.64 -10.17 39.74
CA SER A 303 -1.93 -8.77 40.12
C SER A 303 -2.44 -8.63 41.56
N SER A 304 -3.12 -9.65 42.09
CA SER A 304 -3.58 -9.63 43.51
C SER A 304 -2.47 -9.92 44.53
N VAL A 305 -1.41 -10.62 44.14
CA VAL A 305 -0.24 -10.89 45.01
C VAL A 305 0.72 -9.67 45.09
N GLU A 306 0.71 -8.80 44.07
CA GLU A 306 1.51 -7.56 44.09
C GLU A 306 0.85 -6.42 44.90
N GLN A 307 -0.47 -6.48 45.15
CA GLN A 307 -1.15 -5.49 46.01
C GLN A 307 -1.10 -5.79 47.53
N GLU A 308 -0.62 -6.96 47.92
CA GLU A 308 -0.46 -7.33 49.34
C GLU A 308 1.02 -7.27 49.83
N ARG A 309 1.92 -6.69 49.06
CA ARG A 309 3.32 -6.41 49.44
C ARG A 309 3.58 -4.90 49.42
#